data_48115e2498990e979bb89b3490f5f57b
#
_entry.id   48115e2498990e979bb89b3490f5f57b
#
_cell.length_a   1.000
_cell.length_b   1.000
_cell.length_c   1.000
_cell.angle_alpha   90.00
_cell.angle_beta   90.00
_cell.angle_gamma   90.00
#
_symmetry.space_group_name_H-M   'P 1'
#
loop_
_entity.id
_entity.type
_entity.pdbx_description
1 polymer ?
#
loop_
_entity_poly.entity_id
_entity_poly.type
_entity_poly.pdbx_seq_one_letter_code
_entity_poly.pdbx_strand_id
1 'polypeptide(L)'
;MLRDAMLRLRNNGFSILALAMRVKYNDLVGLNNMTVFAIDDVSIFSGSHAYTSNVRFHIVPNHFLTFSDLEKLPLGTPLPTLERGQSLLITTAGGGGFSAAPLRINYVRIKVPDVMRNLKIVVHSLYLPFPHLHPMAAAYDEMLGGGHYGADQVVSDRTVNGVCDAMDGHGGCAEAPPPQVKSMVEIEDHPGL
;
A
#
# COMPACT_ATOMS: atom_id res chain seq x y z
N MET A 1 26.30 -0.48 -11.94
CA MET A 1 25.04 0.29 -11.84
C MET A 1 24.08 -0.25 -10.77
N LEU A 2 23.56 -1.51 -10.88
CA LEU A 2 22.63 -2.02 -9.84
C LEU A 2 23.27 -2.16 -8.45
N ARG A 3 24.51 -2.66 -8.38
CA ARG A 3 25.28 -2.76 -7.11
C ARG A 3 25.55 -1.38 -6.50
N ASP A 4 25.89 -0.39 -7.32
CA ASP A 4 26.09 0.98 -6.87
C ASP A 4 24.78 1.60 -6.35
N ALA A 5 23.67 1.34 -7.04
CA ALA A 5 22.34 1.75 -6.57
C ALA A 5 22.00 1.19 -5.18
N MET A 6 22.21 -0.12 -4.97
CA MET A 6 21.98 -0.76 -3.66
C MET A 6 22.86 -0.16 -2.56
N LEU A 7 24.13 0.16 -2.87
CA LEU A 7 25.04 0.80 -1.91
C LEU A 7 24.54 2.20 -1.52
N ARG A 8 24.15 3.02 -2.53
CA ARG A 8 23.60 4.36 -2.29
C ARG A 8 22.30 4.30 -1.48
N LEU A 9 21.38 3.39 -1.83
CA LEU A 9 20.13 3.19 -1.08
C LEU A 9 20.40 2.84 0.38
N ARG A 10 21.32 1.91 0.64
CA ARG A 10 21.73 1.55 2.00
C ARG A 10 22.23 2.75 2.80
N ASN A 11 23.04 3.62 2.18
CA ASN A 11 23.62 4.79 2.85
C ASN A 11 22.59 5.92 3.06
N ASN A 12 21.44 5.87 2.40
CA ASN A 12 20.38 6.89 2.47
C ASN A 12 19.14 6.41 3.24
N GLY A 13 19.26 5.39 4.10
CA GLY A 13 18.15 4.95 4.96
C GLY A 13 17.13 4.01 4.28
N PHE A 14 17.56 3.32 3.22
CA PHE A 14 16.78 2.30 2.51
C PHE A 14 17.50 0.95 2.54
N SER A 15 18.04 0.57 3.69
CA SER A 15 18.86 -0.64 3.86
C SER A 15 18.05 -1.90 3.60
N ILE A 16 16.79 -1.91 4.02
CA ILE A 16 15.88 -3.06 3.83
C ILE A 16 15.57 -3.25 2.34
N LEU A 17 15.28 -2.17 1.61
CA LEU A 17 15.12 -2.23 0.15
C LEU A 17 16.41 -2.73 -0.52
N ALA A 18 17.57 -2.19 -0.14
CA ALA A 18 18.85 -2.62 -0.71
C ALA A 18 19.11 -4.12 -0.46
N LEU A 19 18.75 -4.64 0.72
CA LEU A 19 18.83 -6.06 1.03
C LEU A 19 17.85 -6.88 0.18
N ALA A 20 16.60 -6.45 0.06
CA ALA A 20 15.59 -7.11 -0.77
C ALA A 20 16.01 -7.17 -2.25
N MET A 21 16.55 -6.08 -2.79
CA MET A 21 17.10 -6.03 -4.15
C MET A 21 18.31 -6.97 -4.31
N ARG A 22 19.13 -7.13 -3.27
CA ARG A 22 20.25 -8.08 -3.29
C ARG A 22 19.75 -9.52 -3.34
N VAL A 23 18.74 -9.87 -2.56
CA VAL A 23 18.10 -11.20 -2.60
C VAL A 23 17.48 -11.49 -3.96
N LYS A 24 16.88 -10.48 -4.60
CA LYS A 24 16.26 -10.58 -5.93
C LYS A 24 17.19 -10.17 -7.08
N TYR A 25 18.48 -10.16 -6.86
CA TYR A 25 19.47 -9.63 -7.82
C TYR A 25 19.32 -10.25 -9.21
N ASN A 26 19.12 -11.56 -9.29
CA ASN A 26 18.99 -12.28 -10.56
C ASN A 26 17.75 -11.85 -11.36
N ASP A 27 16.65 -11.54 -10.68
CA ASP A 27 15.43 -11.03 -11.32
C ASP A 27 15.64 -9.60 -11.86
N LEU A 28 16.45 -8.80 -11.17
CA LEU A 28 16.64 -7.37 -11.45
C LEU A 28 17.76 -7.09 -12.45
N VAL A 29 18.78 -7.94 -12.49
CA VAL A 29 19.96 -7.70 -13.34
C VAL A 29 19.62 -7.77 -14.83
N GLY A 30 18.67 -8.63 -15.20
CA GLY A 30 18.20 -8.82 -16.57
C GLY A 30 17.29 -7.70 -17.09
N LEU A 31 16.76 -6.84 -16.23
CA LEU A 31 15.90 -5.71 -16.65
C LEU A 31 16.73 -4.64 -17.36
N ASN A 32 16.18 -4.01 -18.40
CA ASN A 32 16.83 -2.88 -19.07
C ASN A 32 16.90 -1.67 -18.13
N ASN A 33 15.78 -1.32 -17.59
CA ASN A 33 15.62 -0.25 -16.58
C ASN A 33 14.47 -0.60 -15.63
N MET A 34 14.29 0.19 -14.57
CA MET A 34 13.19 0.00 -13.60
C MET A 34 12.90 1.25 -12.80
N THR A 35 11.65 1.37 -12.37
CA THR A 35 11.21 2.31 -11.35
C THR A 35 10.92 1.56 -10.07
N VAL A 36 11.43 2.04 -8.94
CA VAL A 36 11.27 1.41 -7.63
C VAL A 36 10.61 2.39 -6.67
N PHE A 37 9.56 1.93 -6.02
CA PHE A 37 8.89 2.67 -4.97
C PHE A 37 9.35 2.15 -3.61
N ALA A 38 10.00 3.01 -2.84
CA ALA A 38 10.73 2.65 -1.64
C ALA A 38 10.02 3.14 -0.37
N ILE A 39 10.05 2.31 0.68
CA ILE A 39 9.75 2.75 2.04
C ILE A 39 11.08 2.87 2.79
N ASP A 40 11.27 3.96 3.52
CA ASP A 40 12.47 4.13 4.35
C ASP A 40 12.47 3.18 5.56
N ASP A 41 13.67 2.88 6.06
CA ASP A 41 13.86 1.89 7.12
C ASP A 41 13.07 2.25 8.39
N VAL A 42 12.99 3.55 8.74
CA VAL A 42 12.26 4.02 9.93
C VAL A 42 10.77 3.74 9.79
N SER A 43 10.19 4.03 8.62
CA SER A 43 8.76 3.75 8.35
C SER A 43 8.46 2.26 8.37
N ILE A 44 9.38 1.40 7.90
CA ILE A 44 9.22 -0.05 7.96
C ILE A 44 9.19 -0.54 9.42
N PHE A 45 10.13 -0.09 10.25
CA PHE A 45 10.18 -0.45 11.67
C PHE A 45 8.98 0.11 12.46
N SER A 46 8.39 1.22 12.01
CA SER A 46 7.22 1.84 12.64
C SER A 46 5.87 1.20 12.25
N GLY A 47 5.86 0.11 11.46
CA GLY A 47 4.63 -0.64 11.14
C GLY A 47 4.42 -1.00 9.67
N SER A 48 5.28 -0.56 8.75
CA SER A 48 5.15 -0.87 7.31
C SER A 48 5.76 -2.24 6.93
N HIS A 49 5.65 -3.25 7.80
CA HIS A 49 6.28 -4.57 7.61
C HIS A 49 5.82 -5.31 6.35
N ALA A 50 4.59 -5.06 5.89
CA ALA A 50 4.06 -5.66 4.67
C ALA A 50 4.90 -5.33 3.42
N TYR A 51 5.66 -4.23 3.44
CA TYR A 51 6.55 -3.85 2.35
C TYR A 51 7.61 -4.91 2.07
N THR A 52 8.21 -5.51 3.10
CA THR A 52 9.31 -6.47 2.95
C THR A 52 8.89 -7.75 2.22
N SER A 53 7.67 -8.21 2.43
CA SER A 53 7.10 -9.37 1.73
C SER A 53 6.66 -9.03 0.29
N ASN A 54 6.29 -7.78 0.03
CA ASN A 54 5.70 -7.33 -1.23
C ASN A 54 6.62 -6.43 -2.08
N VAL A 55 7.94 -6.50 -1.91
CA VAL A 55 8.89 -5.65 -2.66
C VAL A 55 8.72 -5.76 -4.18
N ARG A 56 8.38 -6.95 -4.71
CA ARG A 56 8.15 -7.15 -6.15
C ARG A 56 6.99 -6.31 -6.68
N PHE A 57 5.95 -6.10 -5.86
CA PHE A 57 4.81 -5.26 -6.19
C PHE A 57 5.17 -3.76 -6.25
N HIS A 58 6.27 -3.36 -5.61
CA HIS A 58 6.76 -1.98 -5.59
C HIS A 58 7.80 -1.68 -6.68
N ILE A 59 8.06 -2.62 -7.61
CA ILE A 59 9.01 -2.47 -8.71
C ILE A 59 8.29 -2.56 -10.04
N VAL A 60 8.41 -1.51 -10.86
CA VAL A 60 7.89 -1.46 -12.23
C VAL A 60 9.05 -1.78 -13.17
N PRO A 61 9.04 -2.97 -13.82
CA PRO A 61 10.12 -3.43 -14.68
C PRO A 61 10.07 -2.72 -16.04
N ASN A 62 11.24 -2.50 -16.63
CA ASN A 62 11.41 -1.98 -17.99
C ASN A 62 10.77 -0.60 -18.23
N HIS A 63 10.47 0.14 -17.17
CA HIS A 63 10.01 1.52 -17.23
C HIS A 63 10.91 2.38 -16.34
N PHE A 64 11.40 3.47 -16.92
CA PHE A 64 12.20 4.48 -16.23
C PHE A 64 11.35 5.73 -16.10
N LEU A 65 10.56 5.81 -15.02
CA LEU A 65 9.60 6.86 -14.80
C LEU A 65 10.14 7.83 -13.76
N THR A 66 10.58 8.98 -14.18
CA THR A 66 10.88 10.10 -13.27
C THR A 66 9.58 10.65 -12.69
N PHE A 67 9.66 11.46 -11.65
CA PHE A 67 8.48 12.10 -11.09
C PHE A 67 7.70 12.91 -12.13
N SER A 68 8.42 13.68 -12.98
CA SER A 68 7.81 14.42 -14.07
C SER A 68 7.14 13.54 -15.13
N ASP A 69 7.59 12.31 -15.31
CA ASP A 69 6.94 11.37 -16.22
C ASP A 69 5.67 10.80 -15.59
N LEU A 70 5.72 10.49 -14.29
CA LEU A 70 4.55 10.03 -13.54
C LEU A 70 3.43 11.08 -13.49
N GLU A 71 3.77 12.36 -13.35
CA GLU A 71 2.78 13.46 -13.36
C GLU A 71 2.04 13.63 -14.69
N LYS A 72 2.64 13.19 -15.80
CA LYS A 72 2.05 13.27 -17.14
C LYS A 72 1.12 12.08 -17.44
N LEU A 73 1.15 11.04 -16.62
CA LEU A 73 0.32 9.87 -16.87
C LEU A 73 -1.15 10.16 -16.55
N PRO A 74 -2.07 9.73 -17.42
CA PRO A 74 -3.49 9.87 -17.18
C PRO A 74 -3.94 9.10 -15.93
N LEU A 75 -5.03 9.57 -15.33
CA LEU A 75 -5.75 8.83 -14.30
C LEU A 75 -6.14 7.44 -14.81
N GLY A 76 -6.07 6.42 -13.96
CA GLY A 76 -6.38 5.04 -14.33
C GLY A 76 -5.28 4.31 -15.10
N THR A 77 -4.13 4.96 -15.40
CA THR A 77 -3.01 4.30 -16.11
C THR A 77 -2.47 3.15 -15.26
N PRO A 78 -2.48 1.90 -15.77
CA PRO A 78 -1.88 0.76 -15.08
C PRO A 78 -0.37 0.74 -15.30
N LEU A 79 0.39 0.57 -14.23
CA LEU A 79 1.83 0.34 -14.23
C LEU A 79 2.08 -1.12 -13.88
N PRO A 80 2.62 -1.95 -14.80
CA PRO A 80 2.90 -3.35 -14.53
C PRO A 80 3.98 -3.47 -13.45
N THR A 81 3.86 -4.48 -12.58
CA THR A 81 4.85 -4.72 -11.53
C THR A 81 5.62 -6.02 -11.74
N LEU A 82 6.70 -6.22 -10.99
CA LEU A 82 7.40 -7.52 -10.96
C LEU A 82 6.56 -8.62 -10.30
N GLU A 83 5.52 -8.27 -9.57
CA GLU A 83 4.57 -9.25 -9.04
C GLU A 83 3.60 -9.65 -10.15
N ARG A 84 3.57 -10.94 -10.46
CA ARG A 84 2.79 -11.46 -11.59
C ARG A 84 1.30 -11.20 -11.43
N GLY A 85 0.68 -10.64 -12.47
CA GLY A 85 -0.75 -10.34 -12.48
C GLY A 85 -1.16 -9.16 -11.62
N GLN A 86 -0.19 -8.39 -11.08
CA GLN A 86 -0.46 -7.20 -10.27
C GLN A 86 0.04 -5.95 -10.99
N SER A 87 -0.76 -4.90 -10.92
CA SER A 87 -0.42 -3.58 -11.47
C SER A 87 -0.71 -2.49 -10.44
N LEU A 88 0.05 -1.42 -10.50
CA LEU A 88 -0.24 -0.19 -9.79
C LEU A 88 -1.10 0.70 -10.68
N LEU A 89 -1.97 1.51 -10.09
CA LEU A 89 -2.82 2.44 -10.81
C LEU A 89 -2.50 3.88 -10.42
N ILE A 90 -2.48 4.78 -11.40
CA ILE A 90 -2.50 6.21 -11.14
C ILE A 90 -3.90 6.57 -10.65
N THR A 91 -4.06 6.82 -9.35
CA THR A 91 -5.35 7.08 -8.72
C THR A 91 -5.66 8.57 -8.54
N THR A 92 -4.67 9.43 -8.70
CA THR A 92 -4.83 10.89 -8.80
C THR A 92 -3.74 11.41 -9.72
N ALA A 93 -4.12 12.02 -10.82
CA ALA A 93 -3.16 12.61 -11.73
C ALA A 93 -2.56 13.90 -11.13
N GLY A 94 -1.25 14.08 -11.29
CA GLY A 94 -0.57 15.32 -10.96
C GLY A 94 -0.93 16.39 -11.99
N GLY A 95 -1.92 17.22 -11.71
CA GLY A 95 -2.24 18.35 -12.60
C GLY A 95 -1.36 19.55 -12.28
N GLY A 96 -0.64 20.08 -13.25
CA GLY A 96 0.20 21.27 -13.11
C GLY A 96 -0.59 22.57 -13.00
N GLY A 97 -1.27 22.83 -11.87
CA GLY A 97 -1.99 24.06 -11.61
C GLY A 97 -2.15 24.34 -10.12
N PHE A 98 -2.50 25.59 -9.78
CA PHE A 98 -2.66 26.07 -8.40
C PHE A 98 -3.66 25.28 -7.54
N SER A 99 -4.46 24.40 -8.13
CA SER A 99 -5.48 23.56 -7.46
C SER A 99 -5.26 22.06 -7.72
N ALA A 100 -4.10 21.63 -8.19
CA ALA A 100 -3.85 20.25 -8.56
C ALA A 100 -3.70 19.37 -7.31
N ALA A 101 -4.51 18.31 -7.25
CA ALA A 101 -4.33 17.27 -6.25
C ALA A 101 -2.96 16.59 -6.42
N PRO A 102 -2.26 16.26 -5.33
CA PRO A 102 -0.96 15.60 -5.44
C PRO A 102 -1.10 14.22 -6.07
N LEU A 103 -0.14 13.88 -6.93
CA LEU A 103 -0.05 12.56 -7.56
C LEU A 103 -0.17 11.44 -6.52
N ARG A 104 -1.07 10.49 -6.77
CA ARG A 104 -1.22 9.27 -5.98
C ARG A 104 -1.19 8.05 -6.88
N ILE A 105 -0.52 7.01 -6.40
CA ILE A 105 -0.46 5.70 -7.02
C ILE A 105 -1.05 4.71 -6.02
N ASN A 106 -2.05 3.93 -6.41
CA ASN A 106 -2.84 3.09 -5.49
C ASN A 106 -3.25 3.86 -4.22
N TYR A 107 -3.71 5.14 -4.37
CA TYR A 107 -4.08 6.07 -3.29
C TYR A 107 -2.93 6.52 -2.38
N VAL A 108 -1.70 6.02 -2.58
CA VAL A 108 -0.52 6.38 -1.80
C VAL A 108 0.23 7.55 -2.45
N ARG A 109 0.63 8.52 -1.63
CA ARG A 109 1.43 9.67 -2.05
C ARG A 109 2.92 9.33 -2.07
N ILE A 110 3.63 9.93 -3.03
CA ILE A 110 5.10 9.95 -3.03
C ILE A 110 5.57 10.90 -1.92
N LYS A 111 6.46 10.41 -1.04
CA LYS A 111 7.05 11.16 0.07
C LYS A 111 8.17 12.07 -0.43
N VAL A 112 9.13 11.46 -1.12
CA VAL A 112 10.24 12.17 -1.75
C VAL A 112 10.41 11.62 -3.17
N PRO A 113 10.24 12.45 -4.20
CA PRO A 113 10.46 12.03 -5.57
C PRO A 113 11.95 11.90 -5.88
N ASP A 114 12.30 11.01 -6.80
CA ASP A 114 13.65 10.84 -7.37
C ASP A 114 14.78 10.77 -6.33
N VAL A 115 14.55 10.10 -5.17
CA VAL A 115 15.54 10.00 -4.06
C VAL A 115 16.87 9.39 -4.52
N MET A 116 16.83 8.57 -5.55
CA MET A 116 18.01 8.04 -6.21
C MET A 116 17.72 7.79 -7.68
N ARG A 117 18.65 8.17 -8.54
CA ARG A 117 18.58 7.94 -9.97
C ARG A 117 19.95 7.60 -10.55
N ASN A 118 19.98 6.63 -11.45
CA ASN A 118 21.09 6.34 -12.34
C ASN A 118 20.55 5.92 -13.73
N LEU A 119 21.39 5.44 -14.64
CA LEU A 119 20.98 5.07 -16.00
C LEU A 119 20.03 3.85 -16.06
N LYS A 120 19.88 3.10 -14.98
CA LYS A 120 19.09 1.86 -14.95
C LYS A 120 17.90 1.94 -13.99
N ILE A 121 17.98 2.76 -12.98
CA ILE A 121 17.05 2.76 -11.87
C ILE A 121 16.66 4.20 -11.49
N VAL A 122 15.39 4.40 -11.24
CA VAL A 122 14.87 5.58 -10.52
C VAL A 122 14.09 5.09 -9.30
N VAL A 123 14.26 5.77 -8.17
CA VAL A 123 13.63 5.40 -6.90
C VAL A 123 12.84 6.58 -6.35
N HIS A 124 11.58 6.34 -5.98
CA HIS A 124 10.73 7.31 -5.29
C HIS A 124 10.42 6.78 -3.90
N SER A 125 10.52 7.62 -2.88
CA SER A 125 10.10 7.26 -1.53
C SER A 125 8.60 7.46 -1.36
N LEU A 126 7.96 6.52 -0.65
CA LEU A 126 6.53 6.55 -0.32
C LEU A 126 6.32 6.82 1.17
N TYR A 127 5.11 7.31 1.52
CA TYR A 127 4.68 7.39 2.91
C TYR A 127 4.26 6.03 3.47
N LEU A 128 3.60 5.20 2.65
CA LEU A 128 3.05 3.90 3.04
C LEU A 128 3.30 2.88 1.92
N PRO A 129 3.32 1.57 2.23
CA PRO A 129 3.30 0.52 1.21
C PRO A 129 2.03 0.62 0.35
N PHE A 130 2.14 0.20 -0.91
CA PHE A 130 0.96 0.12 -1.77
C PHE A 130 0.00 -0.96 -1.29
N PRO A 131 -1.29 -0.64 -1.14
CA PRO A 131 -2.32 -1.64 -0.93
C PRO A 131 -2.55 -2.44 -2.21
N HIS A 132 -2.89 -3.72 -2.08
CA HIS A 132 -3.40 -4.51 -3.18
C HIS A 132 -4.83 -4.06 -3.48
N LEU A 133 -5.05 -3.46 -4.66
CA LEU A 133 -6.38 -3.09 -5.10
C LEU A 133 -7.07 -4.29 -5.72
N HIS A 134 -8.27 -4.60 -5.27
CA HIS A 134 -9.09 -5.59 -5.95
C HIS A 134 -9.61 -4.97 -7.26
N PRO A 135 -9.57 -5.68 -8.42
CA PRO A 135 -10.00 -5.12 -9.71
C PRO A 135 -11.40 -4.51 -9.69
N MET A 136 -12.29 -5.07 -8.88
CA MET A 136 -13.66 -4.56 -8.71
C MET A 136 -13.72 -3.22 -7.98
N ALA A 137 -12.81 -2.95 -7.04
CA ALA A 137 -12.81 -1.70 -6.28
C ALA A 137 -12.43 -0.49 -7.16
N ALA A 138 -11.53 -0.68 -8.10
CA ALA A 138 -11.15 0.37 -9.06
C ALA A 138 -12.31 0.74 -9.99
N ALA A 139 -13.15 -0.23 -10.39
CA ALA A 139 -14.31 0.00 -11.25
C ALA A 139 -15.42 0.78 -10.53
N TYR A 140 -15.59 0.60 -9.23
CA TYR A 140 -16.57 1.36 -8.44
C TYR A 140 -16.22 2.83 -8.28
N ASP A 141 -14.93 3.15 -8.14
CA ASP A 141 -14.47 4.53 -7.99
C ASP A 141 -14.64 5.35 -9.29
N GLU A 142 -14.47 4.68 -10.44
CA GLU A 142 -14.68 5.28 -11.76
C GLU A 142 -16.17 5.52 -12.05
N MET A 143 -17.06 4.65 -11.57
CA MET A 143 -18.52 4.79 -11.71
C MET A 143 -19.14 5.87 -10.79
N LEU A 144 -18.55 6.16 -9.65
CA LEU A 144 -19.06 7.11 -8.66
C LEU A 144 -18.50 8.53 -8.82
N GLY A 145 -17.74 8.81 -9.87
CA GLY A 145 -17.26 10.16 -10.22
C GLY A 145 -16.65 10.90 -9.04
N GLY A 146 -15.45 10.49 -8.62
CA GLY A 146 -14.51 11.27 -7.83
C GLY A 146 -15.07 12.20 -6.75
N GLY A 147 -15.96 11.75 -5.89
CA GLY A 147 -16.48 12.53 -4.77
C GLY A 147 -15.50 12.48 -3.59
N HIS A 148 -15.13 13.65 -3.08
CA HIS A 148 -14.34 13.85 -1.88
C HIS A 148 -14.77 12.94 -0.73
N TYR A 149 -13.98 11.94 -0.39
CA TYR A 149 -14.06 11.31 0.91
C TYR A 149 -12.87 11.78 1.75
N GLY A 150 -13.21 12.60 2.76
CA GLY A 150 -12.30 13.01 3.81
C GLY A 150 -11.77 11.77 4.55
N ALA A 151 -10.46 11.74 4.76
CA ALA A 151 -9.81 10.78 5.63
C ALA A 151 -10.23 11.07 7.07
N ASP A 152 -11.16 10.25 7.59
CA ASP A 152 -11.31 9.94 9.01
C ASP A 152 -12.49 8.99 9.18
N GLN A 153 -12.22 7.69 9.13
CA GLN A 153 -12.96 6.72 9.94
C GLN A 153 -12.21 5.38 9.95
N VAL A 154 -11.71 5.06 11.12
CA VAL A 154 -11.29 3.72 11.52
C VAL A 154 -12.49 2.79 11.37
N VAL A 155 -12.51 1.94 10.36
CA VAL A 155 -13.51 0.89 10.23
C VAL A 155 -13.12 -0.26 11.14
N SER A 156 -13.76 -0.29 12.30
CA SER A 156 -13.80 -1.47 13.16
C SER A 156 -14.59 -2.56 12.45
N ASP A 157 -13.93 -3.69 12.25
CA ASP A 157 -14.51 -4.92 11.71
C ASP A 157 -15.66 -5.38 12.61
N ARG A 158 -16.89 -5.27 12.12
CA ARG A 158 -18.07 -5.92 12.70
C ARG A 158 -18.77 -6.71 11.63
N THR A 159 -18.49 -8.01 11.61
CA THR A 159 -19.36 -9.00 10.99
C THR A 159 -20.72 -8.98 11.66
N VAL A 160 -21.72 -8.47 10.96
CA VAL A 160 -23.13 -8.58 11.39
C VAL A 160 -23.84 -9.52 10.43
N ASN A 161 -24.00 -10.77 10.84
CA ASN A 161 -25.05 -11.64 10.33
C ASN A 161 -26.38 -11.17 10.96
N GLY A 162 -27.18 -10.44 10.20
CA GLY A 162 -28.53 -10.09 10.55
C GLY A 162 -29.38 -10.04 9.31
N VAL A 163 -30.17 -11.11 9.08
CA VAL A 163 -31.25 -11.13 8.09
C VAL A 163 -32.38 -10.28 8.66
N CYS A 164 -32.66 -9.15 8.01
CA CYS A 164 -33.89 -8.40 8.27
C CYS A 164 -34.88 -8.77 7.19
N ASP A 165 -35.90 -9.54 7.53
CA ASP A 165 -37.09 -9.75 6.73
C ASP A 165 -37.99 -8.50 6.82
N ALA A 166 -38.38 -7.99 5.66
CA ALA A 166 -39.25 -6.84 5.54
C ALA A 166 -40.71 -7.30 5.64
N MET A 167 -41.46 -6.78 6.62
CA MET A 167 -42.82 -6.26 6.46
C MET A 167 -43.42 -5.88 7.83
N ASP A 168 -44.00 -4.68 7.78
CA ASP A 168 -44.99 -4.05 8.66
C ASP A 168 -44.45 -3.03 9.66
N GLY A 169 -45.00 -1.82 9.41
CA GLY A 169 -44.70 -0.58 10.11
C GLY A 169 -45.00 -0.65 11.61
N HIS A 170 -44.10 -0.16 12.31
CA HIS A 170 -44.03 0.54 13.59
C HIS A 170 -42.80 0.11 14.40
N GLY A 171 -41.90 0.98 14.44
CA GLY A 171 -41.09 1.38 15.58
C GLY A 171 -40.31 0.35 16.40
N GLY A 172 -39.01 0.51 16.43
CA GLY A 172 -38.19 0.15 17.57
C GLY A 172 -37.37 -1.15 17.39
N CYS A 173 -36.11 -0.95 17.09
CA CYS A 173 -35.08 -2.01 17.29
C CYS A 173 -34.88 -2.21 18.79
N ALA A 174 -35.26 -3.38 19.32
CA ALA A 174 -34.98 -3.76 20.70
C ALA A 174 -33.49 -4.12 20.84
N GLU A 175 -32.87 -3.49 21.82
CA GLU A 175 -31.47 -3.71 22.22
C GLU A 175 -31.34 -5.09 22.88
N ALA A 176 -30.46 -5.93 22.32
CA ALA A 176 -30.18 -7.24 22.89
C ALA A 176 -29.28 -7.12 24.13
N PRO A 177 -29.51 -7.88 25.20
CA PRO A 177 -28.71 -7.81 26.42
C PRO A 177 -27.28 -8.31 26.19
N PRO A 178 -26.28 -7.76 26.91
CA PRO A 178 -24.88 -8.14 26.74
C PRO A 178 -24.61 -9.58 27.21
N PRO A 179 -23.68 -10.31 26.56
CA PRO A 179 -23.31 -11.65 26.98
C PRO A 179 -22.59 -11.62 28.33
N GLN A 180 -23.08 -12.42 29.26
CA GLN A 180 -22.46 -12.61 30.57
C GLN A 180 -21.15 -13.41 30.41
N VAL A 181 -20.05 -12.77 30.80
CA VAL A 181 -18.73 -13.42 30.90
C VAL A 181 -18.73 -14.26 32.20
N LYS A 182 -18.73 -15.58 32.08
CA LYS A 182 -18.42 -16.46 33.21
C LYS A 182 -16.93 -16.47 33.45
N SER A 183 -16.49 -15.83 34.51
CA SER A 183 -15.16 -16.03 35.09
C SER A 183 -15.07 -17.40 35.74
N MET A 184 -14.23 -18.25 35.20
CA MET A 184 -13.82 -19.48 35.85
C MET A 184 -12.30 -19.58 35.76
N VAL A 185 -11.63 -19.12 36.81
CA VAL A 185 -10.26 -19.46 37.15
C VAL A 185 -10.30 -20.15 38.48
N GLU A 186 -10.29 -21.47 38.45
CA GLU A 186 -9.88 -22.27 39.59
C GLU A 186 -8.42 -22.65 39.42
N ILE A 187 -7.60 -22.11 40.31
CA ILE A 187 -6.21 -22.51 40.48
C ILE A 187 -6.22 -23.63 41.54
N GLU A 188 -5.94 -24.84 41.11
CA GLU A 188 -5.65 -25.94 42.06
C GLU A 188 -4.18 -25.87 42.46
N ASP A 189 -3.95 -25.51 43.71
CA ASP A 189 -2.68 -25.70 44.43
C ASP A 189 -2.43 -27.19 44.65
N HIS A 190 -1.33 -27.72 44.16
CA HIS A 190 -0.79 -29.00 44.59
C HIS A 190 0.39 -28.76 45.53
N PRO A 191 0.30 -29.26 46.79
CA PRO A 191 1.46 -29.30 47.67
C PRO A 191 2.32 -30.53 47.38
N GLY A 192 3.59 -30.30 47.32
CA GLY A 192 4.83 -31.03 47.35
C GLY A 192 4.87 -32.56 47.60
N LEU A 193 5.89 -33.11 47.00
CA LEU A 193 6.87 -34.01 47.61
C LEU A 193 8.16 -33.95 46.78
#